data_e8c998bf1038905384cc9924057efbd7
#
_entry.id   e8c998bf1038905384cc9924057efbd7
#
_cell.length_a   1.000
_cell.length_b   1.000
_cell.length_c   1.000
_cell.angle_alpha   90.00
_cell.angle_beta   90.00
_cell.angle_gamma   90.00
#
_symmetry.space_group_name_H-M   'P 1'
#
loop_
_entity.id
_entity.type
_entity.pdbx_description
1 polymer ?
#
loop_
_entity_poly.entity_id
_entity_poly.type
_entity_poly.pdbx_seq_one_letter_code
_entity_poly.pdbx_strand_id
1 'polypeptide(L)'
;MAIALRPRYGMWQPPPKAIALKGKAGFGVSSFGVSILVISALNGMAQSTIPNSSNSPLPITSASGSSLLESTAEATSTRPPPQVKCPVENIGSELIETQGEGDSNKEFWRICQDFRYKSLDQTDATGVDIIASSGDRFLVKTVEVLGNTVLQEQITELIEEIENQEVTFEDLIELRSKITQLYINNGYVTSGAFLLNNQALDSGTVQIQVVEGELERIELNGLNRLRPDYVLRPLEIATTKPLNQQRLVKALQLLQLDPLIERVNVELTAGSTPGRNILQVTLKEAPAFHTGVKTENNRSPSIGSTQVSVFAAHDNLLGFGDRIRGEYGLTEGLDIYDIRYTIPINARKGTLSLGYSNSENRLVSENFQDLNIRGETQNYSLSFRQPLLRSPETEFAVGVGLDLRHRQTFILDDIPLSFSEATADGTSKVTVIRLFQDWVKRSPERVLAARSQFSLGIDAFDATISDSSPDGRFFTWVGQFQWVEQLSPSILVISRINTQLTPDSLLSLEKFTLGGRDTVRGYRQNQIIGDNAILGGVEARIMLTSDSRLQLTPFFEIGTAWNNDGIQPNPATIAGVGLGLRWQIGSGFNLRLDYGIPLIGVDNQGDSLQDNGIYFTLDYQPF
;
A
#
# COMPACT_ATOMS: atom_id res chain seq x y z
N MET A 1 54.15 -66.07 41.16
CA MET A 1 54.62 -66.60 39.91
C MET A 1 54.35 -65.58 38.85
N ALA A 2 55.40 -64.89 38.45
CA ALA A 2 55.37 -63.78 37.49
C ALA A 2 55.34 -64.30 36.05
N ILE A 3 54.63 -63.62 35.17
CA ILE A 3 55.04 -63.51 33.77
C ILE A 3 54.52 -62.14 33.23
N ALA A 4 55.48 -61.27 32.96
CA ALA A 4 55.33 -60.05 32.23
C ALA A 4 55.26 -60.30 30.71
N LEU A 5 54.46 -59.57 30.00
CA LEU A 5 54.69 -59.31 28.53
C LEU A 5 54.33 -57.86 28.20
N ARG A 6 55.33 -57.24 27.58
CA ARG A 6 55.43 -55.86 27.20
C ARG A 6 54.47 -55.51 26.06
N PRO A 7 54.11 -54.18 25.87
CA PRO A 7 53.23 -53.71 24.82
C PRO A 7 53.97 -53.50 23.51
N ARG A 8 53.32 -53.82 22.40
CA ARG A 8 53.71 -53.41 21.04
C ARG A 8 53.20 -52.00 20.80
N TYR A 9 54.10 -51.13 20.43
CA TYR A 9 53.79 -49.82 19.88
C TYR A 9 52.98 -49.99 18.58
N GLY A 10 51.70 -49.63 18.59
CA GLY A 10 50.89 -49.36 17.42
C GLY A 10 50.90 -47.84 17.21
N MET A 11 51.34 -47.40 16.04
CA MET A 11 51.32 -46.02 15.62
C MET A 11 49.89 -45.44 15.77
N TRP A 12 49.81 -44.39 16.54
CA TRP A 12 48.60 -43.53 16.62
C TRP A 12 48.44 -42.83 15.30
N GLN A 13 47.54 -43.24 14.42
CA GLN A 13 47.04 -42.44 13.34
C GLN A 13 46.01 -41.47 13.97
N PRO A 14 46.14 -40.17 13.74
CA PRO A 14 45.09 -39.25 14.16
C PRO A 14 43.79 -39.62 13.44
N PRO A 15 42.61 -39.48 14.08
CA PRO A 15 41.33 -39.71 13.46
C PRO A 15 41.22 -38.80 12.22
N PRO A 16 40.54 -39.25 11.19
CA PRO A 16 40.30 -38.40 10.02
C PRO A 16 39.69 -37.10 10.48
N LYS A 17 40.25 -35.98 10.02
CA LYS A 17 39.73 -34.63 10.27
C LYS A 17 38.22 -34.68 10.05
N ALA A 18 37.47 -34.41 11.09
CA ALA A 18 36.05 -34.15 10.96
C ALA A 18 35.90 -33.16 9.81
N ILE A 19 35.24 -33.59 8.75
CA ILE A 19 34.85 -32.70 7.67
C ILE A 19 33.92 -31.71 8.35
N ALA A 20 34.41 -30.52 8.61
CA ALA A 20 33.55 -29.42 9.01
C ALA A 20 32.61 -29.19 7.83
N LEU A 21 31.42 -29.76 7.93
CA LEU A 21 30.28 -29.42 7.10
C LEU A 21 30.01 -27.91 7.30
N LYS A 22 30.72 -27.09 6.54
CA LYS A 22 30.33 -25.70 6.40
C LYS A 22 29.05 -25.67 5.56
N GLY A 23 27.99 -26.20 6.13
CA GLY A 23 26.66 -26.15 5.57
C GLY A 23 26.12 -24.72 5.67
N LYS A 24 26.33 -23.92 4.66
CA LYS A 24 25.51 -22.73 4.43
C LYS A 24 24.14 -23.13 3.85
N ALA A 25 23.41 -23.98 4.54
CA ALA A 25 22.03 -24.27 4.22
C ALA A 25 21.14 -23.39 5.09
N GLY A 26 21.23 -22.08 4.91
CA GLY A 26 20.28 -21.16 5.48
C GLY A 26 19.09 -20.99 4.56
N PHE A 27 18.04 -21.71 4.79
CA PHE A 27 16.75 -21.47 4.14
C PHE A 27 16.04 -20.34 4.86
N GLY A 28 16.50 -19.09 4.68
CA GLY A 28 15.80 -17.92 5.15
C GLY A 28 14.63 -17.62 4.20
N VAL A 29 13.43 -17.62 4.72
CA VAL A 29 12.28 -17.01 4.03
C VAL A 29 12.51 -15.51 4.12
N SER A 30 12.98 -14.92 3.02
CA SER A 30 13.37 -13.53 2.95
C SER A 30 12.17 -12.58 3.10
N SER A 31 12.41 -11.47 3.77
CA SER A 31 11.53 -10.33 3.94
C SER A 31 11.31 -9.57 2.62
N PHE A 32 10.31 -9.97 1.83
CA PHE A 32 10.04 -9.40 0.51
C PHE A 32 8.77 -8.54 0.48
N GLY A 33 8.70 -7.45 1.16
CA GLY A 33 7.42 -6.77 1.25
C GLY A 33 7.30 -5.36 0.68
N VAL A 34 8.38 -4.62 0.53
CA VAL A 34 8.28 -3.17 0.21
C VAL A 34 8.47 -2.84 -1.25
N SER A 35 9.19 -3.68 -2.00
CA SER A 35 9.45 -3.40 -3.42
C SER A 35 8.19 -3.38 -4.30
N ILE A 36 7.12 -4.00 -3.87
CA ILE A 36 5.89 -4.18 -4.66
C ILE A 36 4.94 -2.98 -4.56
N LEU A 37 4.88 -2.33 -3.41
CA LEU A 37 3.94 -1.23 -3.16
C LEU A 37 4.14 -0.03 -4.07
N VAL A 38 5.37 0.23 -4.46
CA VAL A 38 5.73 1.41 -5.25
C VAL A 38 5.68 1.14 -6.75
N ILE A 39 5.83 -0.12 -7.18
CA ILE A 39 5.77 -0.47 -8.60
C ILE A 39 4.38 -0.16 -9.18
N SER A 40 3.31 -0.40 -8.42
CA SER A 40 1.94 -0.11 -8.88
C SER A 40 1.61 1.39 -8.84
N ALA A 41 2.13 2.12 -7.85
CA ALA A 41 2.01 3.58 -7.81
C ALA A 41 2.73 4.25 -9.01
N LEU A 42 3.79 3.61 -9.51
CA LEU A 42 4.61 4.09 -10.61
C LEU A 42 4.00 3.89 -11.99
N ASN A 43 3.32 2.78 -12.20
CA ASN A 43 2.58 2.58 -13.45
C ASN A 43 1.45 3.63 -13.61
N GLY A 44 0.89 4.12 -12.51
CA GLY A 44 -0.06 5.23 -12.50
C GLY A 44 0.53 6.58 -12.91
N MET A 45 1.77 6.86 -12.50
CA MET A 45 2.42 8.15 -12.82
C MET A 45 2.94 8.21 -14.26
N ALA A 46 3.46 7.09 -14.80
CA ALA A 46 3.96 7.05 -16.18
C ALA A 46 2.86 7.06 -17.24
N GLN A 47 1.62 6.75 -16.87
CA GLN A 47 0.48 6.64 -17.80
C GLN A 47 -0.48 7.85 -17.76
N SER A 48 -0.30 8.79 -16.84
CA SER A 48 -1.15 10.01 -16.77
C SER A 48 -0.95 10.97 -17.95
N THR A 49 0.01 10.70 -18.84
CA THR A 49 0.27 11.54 -20.02
C THR A 49 -0.17 10.97 -21.36
N ILE A 50 -0.77 9.74 -21.41
CA ILE A 50 -1.23 9.16 -22.68
C ILE A 50 -2.58 8.43 -22.48
N PRO A 51 -3.62 8.70 -23.26
CA PRO A 51 -4.86 7.94 -23.20
C PRO A 51 -4.69 6.65 -24.02
N ASN A 52 -4.60 5.49 -23.37
CA ASN A 52 -5.19 4.22 -23.82
C ASN A 52 -4.78 2.99 -23.02
N SER A 53 -5.82 2.28 -22.62
CA SER A 53 -6.04 0.83 -22.48
C SER A 53 -4.98 -0.10 -21.86
N SER A 54 -5.46 -0.84 -20.88
CA SER A 54 -5.18 -2.24 -20.53
C SER A 54 -4.04 -2.58 -19.57
N ASN A 55 -4.49 -3.10 -18.43
CA ASN A 55 -3.93 -4.21 -17.63
C ASN A 55 -2.44 -4.19 -17.29
N SER A 56 -2.16 -3.87 -16.05
CA SER A 56 -0.85 -4.15 -15.44
C SER A 56 -0.94 -5.39 -14.53
N PRO A 57 -0.01 -6.34 -14.69
CA PRO A 57 0.05 -7.56 -13.91
C PRO A 57 0.77 -7.38 -12.57
N LEU A 58 0.30 -8.18 -11.62
CA LEU A 58 0.84 -8.28 -10.26
C LEU A 58 2.11 -9.14 -10.23
N PRO A 59 3.15 -8.77 -9.54
CA PRO A 59 4.19 -9.70 -9.18
C PRO A 59 3.88 -10.42 -7.86
N ILE A 60 4.10 -11.71 -7.89
CA ILE A 60 3.93 -12.65 -6.77
C ILE A 60 5.22 -12.73 -5.99
N THR A 61 5.17 -12.64 -4.69
CA THR A 61 6.25 -13.07 -3.81
C THR A 61 5.75 -13.82 -2.61
N SER A 62 6.46 -14.89 -2.34
CA SER A 62 6.22 -15.86 -1.28
C SER A 62 6.13 -15.28 0.12
N ALA A 63 5.24 -15.88 0.85
CA ALA A 63 4.80 -15.62 2.21
C ALA A 63 5.88 -15.24 3.23
N SER A 64 5.74 -14.10 3.81
CA SER A 64 5.67 -13.86 5.26
C SER A 64 5.56 -12.35 5.54
N GLY A 65 4.42 -11.92 5.99
CA GLY A 65 4.26 -10.62 6.67
C GLY A 65 4.09 -9.37 5.81
N SER A 66 3.99 -9.46 4.49
CA SER A 66 4.03 -8.28 3.62
C SER A 66 2.82 -8.05 2.70
N SER A 67 1.82 -8.90 2.77
CA SER A 67 0.68 -8.86 1.83
C SER A 67 -0.28 -7.69 2.00
N LEU A 68 -0.21 -6.97 3.10
CA LEU A 68 -1.06 -5.79 3.31
C LEU A 68 -0.65 -4.58 2.46
N LEU A 69 0.59 -4.57 2.00
CA LEU A 69 1.06 -3.56 1.07
C LEU A 69 0.64 -3.84 -0.39
N GLU A 70 0.31 -5.10 -0.73
CA GLU A 70 -0.19 -5.46 -2.06
C GLU A 70 -1.56 -4.86 -2.37
N SER A 71 -2.47 -4.78 -1.37
CA SER A 71 -3.82 -4.26 -1.60
C SER A 71 -3.88 -2.76 -1.91
N THR A 72 -2.90 -1.98 -1.42
CA THR A 72 -2.81 -0.56 -1.72
C THR A 72 -2.10 -0.26 -3.03
N ALA A 73 -1.32 -1.21 -3.54
CA ALA A 73 -0.56 -1.07 -4.78
C ALA A 73 -1.41 -1.29 -6.05
N GLU A 74 -2.50 -2.05 -5.96
CA GLU A 74 -3.41 -2.30 -7.08
C GLU A 74 -4.29 -1.08 -7.44
N ALA A 75 -4.43 -0.13 -6.53
CA ALA A 75 -5.32 1.02 -6.72
C ALA A 75 -4.81 2.10 -7.69
N THR A 76 -3.62 1.98 -8.24
CA THR A 76 -3.03 2.98 -9.14
C THR A 76 -3.05 2.60 -10.62
N SER A 77 -4.03 1.78 -11.03
CA SER A 77 -4.36 1.64 -12.46
C SER A 77 -4.78 3.00 -13.03
N THR A 78 -4.26 3.33 -14.18
CA THR A 78 -4.57 4.51 -14.99
C THR A 78 -6.06 4.60 -15.30
N ARG A 79 -6.81 5.25 -14.44
CA ARG A 79 -8.22 5.54 -14.65
C ARG A 79 -8.37 7.01 -14.99
N PRO A 80 -9.20 7.36 -15.99
CA PRO A 80 -9.52 8.76 -16.20
C PRO A 80 -10.18 9.34 -14.95
N PRO A 81 -9.99 10.62 -14.65
CA PRO A 81 -10.61 11.27 -13.50
C PRO A 81 -12.13 11.09 -13.54
N PRO A 82 -12.82 11.08 -12.38
CA PRO A 82 -14.26 10.95 -12.32
C PRO A 82 -14.90 12.08 -13.13
N GLN A 83 -15.81 11.72 -14.04
CA GLN A 83 -16.64 12.71 -14.68
C GLN A 83 -17.73 13.12 -13.69
N VAL A 84 -17.58 14.29 -13.09
CA VAL A 84 -18.64 14.94 -12.34
C VAL A 84 -19.44 15.76 -13.33
N LYS A 85 -20.67 15.33 -13.65
CA LYS A 85 -21.61 16.13 -14.41
C LYS A 85 -22.37 17.01 -13.42
N CYS A 86 -22.15 18.32 -13.55
CA CYS A 86 -23.04 19.29 -12.93
C CYS A 86 -24.20 19.56 -13.91
N PRO A 87 -25.44 19.74 -13.47
CA PRO A 87 -26.53 20.10 -14.36
C PRO A 87 -26.26 21.50 -14.92
N VAL A 88 -25.97 21.58 -16.23
CA VAL A 88 -25.84 22.83 -16.96
C VAL A 88 -26.95 22.89 -17.98
N GLU A 89 -27.99 23.68 -17.71
CA GLU A 89 -28.79 24.30 -18.77
C GLU A 89 -28.23 25.69 -19.06
N ASN A 90 -27.73 25.84 -20.27
CA ASN A 90 -27.41 27.02 -21.07
C ASN A 90 -27.25 28.37 -20.35
N ILE A 91 -26.04 28.94 -20.33
CA ILE A 91 -25.79 30.37 -20.52
C ILE A 91 -24.41 30.57 -21.19
N GLY A 92 -24.45 31.39 -22.23
CA GLY A 92 -23.53 32.07 -23.08
C GLY A 92 -22.02 32.06 -22.83
N SER A 93 -21.34 31.78 -23.90
CA SER A 93 -19.92 31.92 -24.14
C SER A 93 -19.40 33.34 -23.90
N GLU A 94 -18.38 33.48 -23.04
CA GLU A 94 -17.31 34.45 -23.26
C GLU A 94 -15.98 33.84 -22.82
N LEU A 95 -15.07 33.78 -23.78
CA LEU A 95 -13.71 33.29 -23.68
C LEU A 95 -12.87 34.23 -22.81
N ILE A 96 -12.11 33.64 -21.88
CA ILE A 96 -10.83 34.19 -21.43
C ILE A 96 -9.77 33.10 -21.57
N GLU A 97 -8.95 33.25 -22.61
CA GLU A 97 -7.69 32.55 -22.78
C GLU A 97 -6.70 32.98 -21.68
N THR A 98 -6.20 32.03 -20.90
CA THR A 98 -4.88 32.16 -20.32
C THR A 98 -4.17 30.82 -20.49
N GLN A 99 -3.09 30.87 -21.26
CA GLN A 99 -2.09 29.82 -21.43
C GLN A 99 -1.38 29.55 -20.11
N GLY A 100 -1.09 28.26 -19.82
CA GLY A 100 -0.08 27.87 -18.85
C GLY A 100 -0.37 26.61 -18.05
N GLU A 101 0.31 25.56 -18.43
CA GLU A 101 0.75 24.38 -17.67
C GLU A 101 -0.27 23.49 -16.96
N GLY A 102 -0.21 22.23 -17.35
CA GLY A 102 -1.02 21.10 -16.96
C GLY A 102 -1.12 20.87 -15.45
N ASP A 103 -2.33 20.99 -14.97
CA ASP A 103 -2.71 20.60 -13.64
C ASP A 103 -4.08 19.91 -13.74
N SER A 104 -4.07 18.57 -13.73
CA SER A 104 -5.30 17.76 -13.77
C SER A 104 -6.25 18.07 -12.59
N ASN A 105 -5.75 18.69 -11.53
CA ASN A 105 -6.54 19.24 -10.45
C ASN A 105 -7.29 20.52 -10.87
N LYS A 106 -6.72 21.38 -11.73
CA LYS A 106 -7.39 22.62 -12.17
C LYS A 106 -8.57 22.33 -13.08
N GLU A 107 -8.50 21.29 -13.90
CA GLU A 107 -9.60 20.91 -14.80
C GLU A 107 -10.78 20.31 -14.02
N PHE A 108 -10.51 19.52 -12.99
CA PHE A 108 -11.53 19.05 -12.05
C PHE A 108 -12.19 20.22 -11.29
N TRP A 109 -11.41 21.22 -10.87
CA TRP A 109 -11.89 22.41 -10.16
C TRP A 109 -12.67 23.36 -11.06
N ARG A 110 -12.37 23.45 -12.36
CA ARG A 110 -13.13 24.24 -13.34
C ARG A 110 -14.57 23.75 -13.46
N ILE A 111 -14.78 22.44 -13.41
CA ILE A 111 -16.13 21.82 -13.48
C ILE A 111 -16.93 22.12 -12.20
N CYS A 112 -16.28 22.26 -11.05
CA CYS A 112 -16.95 22.54 -9.78
C CYS A 112 -17.13 24.04 -9.50
N GLN A 113 -16.40 24.95 -10.15
CA GLN A 113 -16.59 26.41 -10.01
C GLN A 113 -17.83 26.92 -10.70
N ASP A 114 -18.40 26.18 -11.68
CA ASP A 114 -19.68 26.50 -12.32
C ASP A 114 -20.92 26.09 -11.53
N PHE A 115 -20.75 25.57 -10.28
CA PHE A 115 -21.84 25.45 -9.32
C PHE A 115 -22.26 26.85 -8.80
N ARG A 116 -22.66 27.72 -9.70
CA ARG A 116 -23.38 28.92 -9.34
C ARG A 116 -24.77 28.51 -8.89
N TYR A 117 -25.06 28.86 -7.66
CA TYR A 117 -26.32 28.78 -6.98
C TYR A 117 -27.44 29.46 -7.79
N LYS A 118 -27.98 28.77 -8.80
CA LYS A 118 -29.06 29.25 -9.65
C LYS A 118 -30.45 28.97 -9.08
N SER A 119 -30.53 28.24 -7.94
CA SER A 119 -31.81 27.80 -7.37
C SER A 119 -32.37 28.64 -6.25
N LEU A 120 -31.65 29.65 -5.77
CA LEU A 120 -32.17 30.53 -4.70
C LEU A 120 -32.57 31.93 -5.19
N ASP A 121 -32.24 32.31 -6.42
CA ASP A 121 -32.65 33.61 -6.98
C ASP A 121 -33.96 33.56 -7.78
N GLN A 122 -34.61 32.40 -7.90
CA GLN A 122 -35.90 32.25 -8.58
C GLN A 122 -37.01 31.67 -7.69
N THR A 123 -37.12 32.08 -6.45
CA THR A 123 -38.41 32.08 -5.79
C THR A 123 -38.97 33.51 -5.94
N ASP A 124 -39.94 33.58 -6.81
CA ASP A 124 -40.83 34.69 -7.09
C ASP A 124 -40.71 35.88 -6.10
N ALA A 125 -40.04 36.93 -6.61
CA ALA A 125 -40.20 38.28 -6.05
C ALA A 125 -41.58 38.85 -6.42
N THR A 126 -42.65 38.09 -6.13
CA THR A 126 -44.01 38.60 -6.25
C THR A 126 -44.63 38.58 -4.89
N GLY A 127 -44.57 39.72 -4.20
CA GLY A 127 -45.40 40.01 -3.05
C GLY A 127 -44.65 40.09 -1.72
N VAL A 128 -43.61 40.89 -1.63
CA VAL A 128 -43.19 41.44 -0.35
C VAL A 128 -43.33 42.96 -0.46
N ASP A 129 -44.41 43.50 0.13
CA ASP A 129 -44.46 44.92 0.48
C ASP A 129 -43.40 45.16 1.56
N ILE A 130 -42.14 45.38 1.12
CA ILE A 130 -41.09 45.91 1.98
C ILE A 130 -41.39 47.38 2.15
N ILE A 131 -42.00 47.76 3.28
CA ILE A 131 -42.18 49.13 3.73
C ILE A 131 -40.86 49.66 4.31
N ALA A 132 -39.80 49.63 3.52
CA ALA A 132 -38.62 50.44 3.74
C ALA A 132 -38.19 50.95 2.38
N SER A 133 -38.27 52.27 2.18
CA SER A 133 -37.73 52.91 1.00
C SER A 133 -36.21 52.67 0.97
N SER A 134 -35.66 52.31 -0.18
CA SER A 134 -34.21 52.18 -0.34
C SER A 134 -33.54 53.49 0.07
N GLY A 135 -32.82 53.48 1.23
CA GLY A 135 -32.16 54.67 1.78
C GLY A 135 -32.50 55.02 3.22
N ASP A 136 -33.56 54.44 3.81
CA ASP A 136 -33.89 54.65 5.23
C ASP A 136 -32.87 53.92 6.12
N ARG A 137 -32.24 54.65 7.05
CA ARG A 137 -31.29 54.09 8.03
C ARG A 137 -32.01 53.75 9.31
N PHE A 138 -31.64 52.65 9.89
CA PHE A 138 -32.12 52.21 11.21
C PHE A 138 -30.96 51.68 12.05
N LEU A 139 -31.08 51.81 13.37
CA LEU A 139 -30.07 51.37 14.32
C LEU A 139 -30.17 49.87 14.55
N VAL A 140 -29.14 49.12 14.17
CA VAL A 140 -29.00 47.70 14.52
C VAL A 140 -28.25 47.59 15.85
N LYS A 141 -28.92 47.08 16.87
CA LYS A 141 -28.33 46.86 18.20
C LYS A 141 -27.70 45.45 18.29
N THR A 142 -28.37 44.46 17.70
CA THR A 142 -27.96 43.06 17.79
C THR A 142 -28.29 42.33 16.50
N VAL A 143 -27.35 41.49 16.01
CA VAL A 143 -27.58 40.57 14.90
C VAL A 143 -27.57 39.15 15.43
N GLU A 144 -28.69 38.46 15.35
CA GLU A 144 -28.84 37.06 15.75
C GLU A 144 -28.68 36.17 14.51
N VAL A 145 -27.63 35.33 14.48
CA VAL A 145 -27.43 34.33 13.42
C VAL A 145 -27.88 32.96 13.93
N LEU A 146 -28.88 32.40 13.26
CA LEU A 146 -29.51 31.14 13.63
C LEU A 146 -29.10 30.01 12.70
N GLY A 147 -28.90 28.80 13.24
CA GLY A 147 -28.70 27.58 12.45
C GLY A 147 -27.26 27.33 11.98
N ASN A 148 -26.29 28.15 12.34
CA ASN A 148 -24.87 27.91 12.08
C ASN A 148 -24.27 26.97 13.15
N THR A 149 -23.58 25.93 12.71
CA THR A 149 -22.83 24.98 13.57
C THR A 149 -21.33 25.09 13.41
N VAL A 150 -20.90 25.75 12.35
CA VAL A 150 -19.49 26.00 12.02
C VAL A 150 -19.24 27.47 11.74
N LEU A 151 -17.98 27.92 11.72
CA LEU A 151 -17.52 29.28 11.38
C LEU A 151 -18.04 30.36 12.34
N GLN A 152 -18.35 30.00 13.59
CA GLN A 152 -18.95 30.91 14.58
C GLN A 152 -18.09 32.16 14.83
N GLU A 153 -16.77 31.98 15.03
CA GLU A 153 -15.85 33.09 15.28
C GLU A 153 -15.81 34.09 14.12
N GLN A 154 -15.66 33.58 12.88
CA GLN A 154 -15.62 34.43 11.69
C GLN A 154 -16.97 35.13 11.40
N ILE A 155 -18.08 34.48 11.72
CA ILE A 155 -19.40 35.09 11.60
C ILE A 155 -19.55 36.23 12.64
N THR A 156 -19.07 36.03 13.86
CA THR A 156 -19.09 37.05 14.93
C THR A 156 -18.28 38.28 14.49
N GLU A 157 -17.10 38.10 13.91
CA GLU A 157 -16.30 39.22 13.38
C GLU A 157 -17.07 40.05 12.34
N LEU A 158 -17.83 39.39 11.43
CA LEU A 158 -18.65 40.07 10.42
C LEU A 158 -19.85 40.82 11.04
N ILE A 159 -20.41 40.31 12.15
CA ILE A 159 -21.52 40.90 12.87
C ILE A 159 -21.08 42.17 13.62
N GLU A 160 -19.91 42.14 14.27
CA GLU A 160 -19.34 43.27 15.00
C GLU A 160 -19.16 44.52 14.14
N GLU A 161 -18.98 44.34 12.81
CA GLU A 161 -18.87 45.46 11.85
C GLU A 161 -20.19 46.25 11.70
N ILE A 162 -21.35 45.66 12.08
CA ILE A 162 -22.69 46.24 11.84
C ILE A 162 -23.44 46.56 13.17
N GLU A 163 -23.12 45.86 14.24
CA GLU A 163 -23.77 46.08 15.54
C GLU A 163 -23.48 47.48 16.10
N ASN A 164 -24.52 48.10 16.70
CA ASN A 164 -24.53 49.44 17.23
C ASN A 164 -24.26 50.55 16.19
N GLN A 165 -24.58 50.27 14.90
CA GLN A 165 -24.45 51.22 13.80
C GLN A 165 -25.81 51.52 13.15
N GLU A 166 -25.93 52.73 12.54
CA GLU A 166 -27.02 53.04 11.63
C GLU A 166 -26.73 52.46 10.27
N VAL A 167 -27.48 51.46 9.84
CA VAL A 167 -27.30 50.74 8.58
C VAL A 167 -28.53 50.89 7.69
N THR A 168 -28.33 50.63 6.41
CA THR A 168 -29.37 50.51 5.40
C THR A 168 -29.77 49.05 5.22
N PHE A 169 -30.86 48.79 4.50
CA PHE A 169 -31.25 47.42 4.13
C PHE A 169 -30.23 46.76 3.21
N GLU A 170 -29.58 47.56 2.33
CA GLU A 170 -28.48 47.09 1.48
C GLU A 170 -27.30 46.57 2.29
N ASP A 171 -26.96 47.22 3.41
CA ASP A 171 -25.86 46.74 4.30
C ASP A 171 -26.19 45.38 4.90
N LEU A 172 -27.46 45.09 5.24
CA LEU A 172 -27.89 43.76 5.68
C LEU A 172 -27.82 42.70 4.59
N ILE A 173 -28.17 43.08 3.35
CA ILE A 173 -28.01 42.19 2.18
C ILE A 173 -26.51 41.88 1.94
N GLU A 174 -25.66 42.88 2.12
CA GLU A 174 -24.21 42.70 2.04
C GLU A 174 -23.69 41.77 3.13
N LEU A 175 -24.09 41.98 4.41
CA LEU A 175 -23.72 41.09 5.51
C LEU A 175 -24.16 39.64 5.25
N ARG A 176 -25.41 39.42 4.83
CA ARG A 176 -25.94 38.12 4.44
C ARG A 176 -25.05 37.50 3.34
N SER A 177 -24.65 38.30 2.35
CA SER A 177 -23.82 37.86 1.22
C SER A 177 -22.39 37.53 1.68
N LYS A 178 -21.79 38.32 2.58
CA LYS A 178 -20.50 38.06 3.21
C LYS A 178 -20.53 36.74 4.00
N ILE A 179 -21.58 36.47 4.78
CA ILE A 179 -21.76 35.20 5.51
C ILE A 179 -21.86 34.03 4.53
N THR A 180 -22.68 34.15 3.47
CA THR A 180 -22.77 33.10 2.44
C THR A 180 -21.42 32.85 1.77
N GLN A 181 -20.70 33.90 1.41
CA GLN A 181 -19.37 33.78 0.80
C GLN A 181 -18.34 33.17 1.74
N LEU A 182 -18.44 33.44 3.06
CA LEU A 182 -17.60 32.80 4.08
C LEU A 182 -17.80 31.28 4.09
N TYR A 183 -19.06 30.80 4.04
CA TYR A 183 -19.35 29.37 3.90
C TYR A 183 -18.76 28.77 2.62
N ILE A 184 -18.96 29.41 1.47
CA ILE A 184 -18.45 28.97 0.16
C ILE A 184 -16.92 28.88 0.18
N ASN A 185 -16.23 29.91 0.69
CA ASN A 185 -14.76 29.95 0.76
C ASN A 185 -14.17 28.85 1.65
N ASN A 186 -14.94 28.38 2.65
CA ASN A 186 -14.55 27.26 3.53
C ASN A 186 -15.03 25.89 3.01
N GLY A 187 -15.53 25.84 1.75
CA GLY A 187 -15.92 24.58 1.09
C GLY A 187 -17.35 24.10 1.42
N TYR A 188 -18.18 24.90 2.06
CA TYR A 188 -19.58 24.58 2.34
C TYR A 188 -20.50 25.17 1.27
N VAL A 189 -20.26 24.78 0.02
CA VAL A 189 -20.85 25.36 -1.19
C VAL A 189 -22.38 25.21 -1.30
N THR A 190 -22.98 24.33 -0.51
CA THR A 190 -24.44 24.11 -0.46
C THR A 190 -25.09 24.81 0.73
N SER A 191 -24.34 25.62 1.47
CA SER A 191 -24.81 26.40 2.63
C SER A 191 -24.95 27.87 2.25
N GLY A 192 -25.92 28.55 2.87
CA GLY A 192 -26.14 29.99 2.64
C GLY A 192 -26.90 30.65 3.77
N ALA A 193 -26.85 31.99 3.80
CA ALA A 193 -27.55 32.81 4.75
C ALA A 193 -28.74 33.52 4.11
N PHE A 194 -29.82 33.70 4.87
CA PHE A 194 -31.06 34.34 4.44
C PHE A 194 -31.52 35.35 5.50
N LEU A 195 -32.01 36.51 5.09
CA LEU A 195 -32.75 37.41 5.97
C LEU A 195 -34.15 36.84 6.18
N LEU A 196 -34.58 36.73 7.42
CA LEU A 196 -35.94 36.30 7.71
C LEU A 196 -36.95 37.40 7.26
N ASN A 197 -38.02 36.98 6.58
CA ASN A 197 -39.09 37.89 6.17
C ASN A 197 -39.87 38.41 7.37
N ASN A 198 -40.45 39.63 7.27
CA ASN A 198 -41.32 40.24 8.25
C ASN A 198 -40.67 40.49 9.64
N GLN A 199 -39.38 40.82 9.69
CA GLN A 199 -38.72 41.24 10.93
C GLN A 199 -39.14 42.66 11.30
N ALA A 200 -39.45 42.89 12.59
CA ALA A 200 -39.68 44.21 13.10
C ALA A 200 -38.33 44.91 13.34
N LEU A 201 -37.80 45.57 12.33
CA LEU A 201 -36.51 46.27 12.39
C LEU A 201 -36.48 47.40 13.43
N ASP A 202 -37.65 47.93 13.81
CA ASP A 202 -37.82 48.94 14.88
C ASP A 202 -37.31 48.44 16.24
N SER A 203 -37.21 47.14 16.47
CA SER A 203 -36.65 46.56 17.71
C SER A 203 -35.13 46.73 17.82
N GLY A 204 -34.47 46.98 16.70
CA GLY A 204 -33.02 47.02 16.59
C GLY A 204 -32.37 45.62 16.56
N THR A 205 -33.17 44.54 16.52
CA THR A 205 -32.65 43.16 16.38
C THR A 205 -32.90 42.66 14.98
N VAL A 206 -31.83 42.18 14.30
CA VAL A 206 -31.88 41.60 12.98
C VAL A 206 -31.57 40.10 13.08
N GLN A 207 -32.40 39.27 12.46
CA GLN A 207 -32.20 37.82 12.43
C GLN A 207 -31.77 37.36 11.04
N ILE A 208 -30.66 36.62 10.99
CA ILE A 208 -30.15 35.99 9.80
C ILE A 208 -30.19 34.46 9.98
N GLN A 209 -30.94 33.79 9.15
CA GLN A 209 -31.01 32.33 9.13
C GLN A 209 -29.94 31.74 8.25
N VAL A 210 -29.05 30.94 8.80
CA VAL A 210 -28.13 30.11 8.04
C VAL A 210 -28.77 28.74 7.78
N VAL A 211 -28.76 28.31 6.54
CA VAL A 211 -29.12 26.96 6.14
C VAL A 211 -27.83 26.23 5.75
N GLU A 212 -27.40 25.35 6.65
CA GLU A 212 -26.23 24.50 6.38
C GLU A 212 -26.62 23.31 5.52
N GLY A 213 -25.89 23.15 4.39
CA GLY A 213 -26.14 22.08 3.43
C GLY A 213 -25.87 20.70 4.02
N GLU A 214 -26.73 19.74 3.69
CA GLU A 214 -26.58 18.33 4.07
C GLU A 214 -26.97 17.41 2.92
N LEU A 215 -26.53 16.14 2.96
CA LEU A 215 -27.08 15.11 2.08
C LEU A 215 -28.39 14.56 2.66
N GLU A 216 -29.44 14.55 1.83
CA GLU A 216 -30.69 13.88 2.13
C GLU A 216 -30.54 12.37 1.96
N ARG A 217 -29.89 11.94 0.87
CA ARG A 217 -29.58 10.55 0.57
C ARG A 217 -28.47 10.40 -0.47
N ILE A 218 -27.91 9.19 -0.53
CA ILE A 218 -26.97 8.76 -1.56
C ILE A 218 -27.66 7.69 -2.40
N GLU A 219 -27.79 7.91 -3.71
CA GLU A 219 -28.34 6.96 -4.68
C GLU A 219 -27.20 6.25 -5.39
N LEU A 220 -27.14 4.92 -5.24
CA LEU A 220 -26.13 4.07 -5.88
C LEU A 220 -26.72 3.31 -7.06
N ASN A 221 -26.02 3.36 -8.20
CA ASN A 221 -26.35 2.62 -9.40
C ASN A 221 -25.13 1.85 -9.92
N GLY A 222 -25.37 0.72 -10.62
CA GLY A 222 -24.33 -0.02 -11.34
C GLY A 222 -23.56 -1.04 -10.50
N LEU A 223 -23.95 -1.31 -9.26
CA LEU A 223 -23.43 -2.41 -8.45
C LEU A 223 -24.07 -3.74 -8.88
N ASN A 224 -23.24 -4.78 -9.00
CA ASN A 224 -23.67 -6.15 -9.35
C ASN A 224 -23.31 -7.17 -8.27
N ARG A 225 -22.05 -7.18 -7.81
CA ARG A 225 -21.50 -8.12 -6.84
C ARG A 225 -21.19 -7.45 -5.51
N LEU A 226 -20.76 -6.19 -5.57
CA LEU A 226 -20.35 -5.44 -4.41
C LEU A 226 -21.57 -4.99 -3.61
N ARG A 227 -21.55 -5.19 -2.30
CA ARG A 227 -22.64 -4.75 -1.42
C ARG A 227 -22.66 -3.22 -1.33
N PRO A 228 -23.86 -2.60 -1.32
CA PRO A 228 -23.97 -1.13 -1.22
C PRO A 228 -23.21 -0.55 -0.04
N ASP A 229 -23.23 -1.18 1.12
CA ASP A 229 -22.54 -0.74 2.34
C ASP A 229 -21.03 -0.51 2.16
N TYR A 230 -20.40 -1.24 1.25
CA TYR A 230 -18.98 -1.08 0.95
C TYR A 230 -18.65 0.32 0.42
N VAL A 231 -19.59 0.91 -0.31
CA VAL A 231 -19.49 2.24 -0.90
C VAL A 231 -20.16 3.29 -0.03
N LEU A 232 -21.37 2.99 0.49
CA LEU A 232 -22.15 3.96 1.27
C LEU A 232 -21.45 4.40 2.55
N ARG A 233 -21.00 3.46 3.39
CA ARG A 233 -20.41 3.78 4.69
C ARG A 233 -19.21 4.72 4.65
N PRO A 234 -18.22 4.56 3.74
CA PRO A 234 -17.13 5.53 3.60
C PRO A 234 -17.61 6.92 3.14
N LEU A 235 -18.62 6.98 2.25
CA LEU A 235 -19.18 8.24 1.78
C LEU A 235 -19.96 8.96 2.89
N GLU A 236 -20.77 8.24 3.66
CA GLU A 236 -21.51 8.78 4.81
C GLU A 236 -20.58 9.45 5.85
N ILE A 237 -19.41 8.83 6.12
CA ILE A 237 -18.40 9.44 7.01
C ILE A 237 -17.90 10.78 6.45
N ALA A 238 -17.72 10.87 5.13
CA ALA A 238 -17.18 12.06 4.48
C ALA A 238 -18.22 13.17 4.29
N THR A 239 -19.51 12.83 4.32
CA THR A 239 -20.63 13.74 4.01
C THR A 239 -21.44 14.15 5.26
N THR A 240 -20.81 14.11 6.44
CA THR A 240 -21.42 14.63 7.66
C THR A 240 -21.78 16.11 7.53
N LYS A 241 -22.90 16.52 8.15
CA LYS A 241 -23.41 17.90 8.17
C LYS A 241 -22.44 18.84 8.93
N PRO A 242 -22.21 20.05 8.44
CA PRO A 242 -22.56 20.53 7.10
C PRO A 242 -21.72 19.87 6.02
N LEU A 243 -22.29 19.73 4.82
CA LEU A 243 -21.65 19.10 3.67
C LEU A 243 -20.45 19.94 3.21
N ASN A 244 -19.27 19.35 3.30
CA ASN A 244 -18.03 19.99 2.86
C ASN A 244 -17.56 19.38 1.54
N GLN A 245 -17.43 20.21 0.52
CA GLN A 245 -17.02 19.81 -0.82
C GLN A 245 -15.66 19.12 -0.84
N GLN A 246 -14.67 19.63 -0.10
CA GLN A 246 -13.32 19.05 -0.10
C GLN A 246 -13.31 17.64 0.51
N ARG A 247 -14.08 17.41 1.58
CA ARG A 247 -14.23 16.09 2.19
C ARG A 247 -14.91 15.11 1.23
N LEU A 248 -15.98 15.54 0.56
CA LEU A 248 -16.68 14.73 -0.45
C LEU A 248 -15.75 14.37 -1.61
N VAL A 249 -15.05 15.34 -2.20
CA VAL A 249 -14.11 15.12 -3.31
C VAL A 249 -13.03 14.11 -2.94
N LYS A 250 -12.40 14.24 -1.77
CA LYS A 250 -11.40 13.27 -1.28
C LYS A 250 -11.98 11.86 -1.14
N ALA A 251 -13.20 11.72 -0.65
CA ALA A 251 -13.85 10.42 -0.54
C ALA A 251 -14.14 9.80 -1.90
N LEU A 252 -14.57 10.60 -2.87
CA LEU A 252 -14.81 10.16 -4.25
C LEU A 252 -13.50 9.77 -4.97
N GLN A 253 -12.42 10.51 -4.75
CA GLN A 253 -11.10 10.15 -5.25
C GLN A 253 -10.61 8.82 -4.66
N LEU A 254 -10.80 8.61 -3.34
CA LEU A 254 -10.49 7.33 -2.70
C LEU A 254 -11.35 6.17 -3.25
N LEU A 255 -12.61 6.45 -3.59
CA LEU A 255 -13.49 5.47 -4.21
C LEU A 255 -13.03 5.12 -5.63
N GLN A 256 -12.55 6.11 -6.40
CA GLN A 256 -12.00 5.88 -7.73
C GLN A 256 -10.68 5.10 -7.70
N LEU A 257 -9.87 5.29 -6.65
CA LEU A 257 -8.63 4.54 -6.44
C LEU A 257 -8.89 3.11 -5.91
N ASP A 258 -10.15 2.75 -5.63
CA ASP A 258 -10.48 1.41 -5.12
C ASP A 258 -10.35 0.36 -6.26
N PRO A 259 -9.59 -0.73 -6.06
CA PRO A 259 -9.34 -1.72 -7.11
C PRO A 259 -10.61 -2.45 -7.58
N LEU A 260 -11.66 -2.48 -6.75
CA LEU A 260 -12.93 -3.14 -7.09
C LEU A 260 -13.82 -2.29 -8.01
N ILE A 261 -13.43 -1.03 -8.28
CA ILE A 261 -14.23 -0.07 -9.03
C ILE A 261 -13.45 0.39 -10.25
N GLU A 262 -13.97 0.10 -11.45
CA GLU A 262 -13.37 0.52 -12.71
C GLU A 262 -13.64 1.99 -13.02
N ARG A 263 -14.89 2.45 -12.74
CA ARG A 263 -15.30 3.83 -13.05
C ARG A 263 -16.31 4.34 -12.03
N VAL A 264 -16.19 5.62 -11.70
CA VAL A 264 -17.12 6.35 -10.82
C VAL A 264 -17.61 7.58 -11.58
N ASN A 265 -18.94 7.72 -11.70
CA ASN A 265 -19.60 8.95 -12.15
C ASN A 265 -20.45 9.47 -11.00
N VAL A 266 -20.37 10.77 -10.72
CA VAL A 266 -21.05 11.37 -9.58
C VAL A 266 -21.76 12.64 -10.01
N GLU A 267 -23.00 12.81 -9.50
CA GLU A 267 -23.81 14.00 -9.70
C GLU A 267 -24.42 14.42 -8.36
N LEU A 268 -24.32 15.70 -8.03
CA LEU A 268 -24.96 16.29 -6.86
C LEU A 268 -26.16 17.12 -7.33
N THR A 269 -27.35 16.75 -6.88
CA THR A 269 -28.61 17.42 -7.27
C THR A 269 -29.30 18.00 -6.06
N ALA A 270 -30.21 18.94 -6.29
CA ALA A 270 -31.06 19.51 -5.22
C ALA A 270 -31.98 18.40 -4.62
N GLY A 271 -32.15 18.45 -3.32
CA GLY A 271 -33.07 17.57 -2.60
C GLY A 271 -34.47 18.14 -2.48
N SER A 272 -35.23 17.61 -1.50
CA SER A 272 -36.64 17.95 -1.29
C SER A 272 -36.89 19.34 -0.72
N THR A 273 -35.91 19.92 -0.04
CA THR A 273 -35.97 21.24 0.63
C THR A 273 -34.66 21.99 0.49
N PRO A 274 -34.65 23.34 0.62
CA PRO A 274 -33.43 24.13 0.60
C PRO A 274 -32.38 23.61 1.59
N GLY A 275 -31.12 23.54 1.15
CA GLY A 275 -30.01 23.00 1.91
C GLY A 275 -29.88 21.47 1.86
N ARG A 276 -30.88 20.74 1.39
CA ARG A 276 -30.79 19.29 1.17
C ARG A 276 -30.34 18.95 -0.24
N ASN A 277 -29.48 17.94 -0.33
CA ASN A 277 -28.90 17.51 -1.60
C ASN A 277 -28.98 16.01 -1.75
N ILE A 278 -29.04 15.50 -2.98
CA ILE A 278 -29.01 14.09 -3.32
C ILE A 278 -27.71 13.84 -4.08
N LEU A 279 -26.92 12.87 -3.60
CA LEU A 279 -25.70 12.44 -4.27
C LEU A 279 -26.02 11.19 -5.09
N GLN A 280 -25.99 11.31 -6.42
CA GLN A 280 -26.15 10.18 -7.33
C GLN A 280 -24.77 9.65 -7.71
N VAL A 281 -24.50 8.38 -7.41
CA VAL A 281 -23.23 7.72 -7.67
C VAL A 281 -23.46 6.53 -8.58
N THR A 282 -22.97 6.59 -9.80
CA THR A 282 -23.02 5.50 -10.77
C THR A 282 -21.65 4.85 -10.89
N LEU A 283 -21.59 3.55 -10.63
CA LEU A 283 -20.37 2.77 -10.56
C LEU A 283 -20.32 1.71 -11.65
N LYS A 284 -19.10 1.41 -12.09
CA LYS A 284 -18.79 0.19 -12.87
C LYS A 284 -17.78 -0.60 -12.06
N GLU A 285 -18.14 -1.84 -11.69
CA GLU A 285 -17.24 -2.74 -10.98
C GLU A 285 -16.11 -3.22 -11.89
N ALA A 286 -14.90 -3.34 -11.33
CA ALA A 286 -13.75 -3.94 -12.00
C ALA A 286 -13.91 -5.47 -12.14
N PRO A 287 -13.22 -6.14 -13.07
CA PRO A 287 -13.13 -7.59 -13.09
C PRO A 287 -12.66 -8.12 -11.72
N ALA A 288 -13.27 -9.22 -11.26
CA ALA A 288 -12.95 -9.75 -9.93
C ALA A 288 -12.05 -10.97 -9.99
N PHE A 289 -12.05 -11.70 -11.09
CA PHE A 289 -11.23 -12.90 -11.23
C PHE A 289 -9.93 -12.57 -11.97
N HIS A 290 -8.81 -12.98 -11.36
CA HIS A 290 -7.46 -12.80 -11.89
C HIS A 290 -6.73 -14.13 -11.83
N THR A 291 -6.00 -14.47 -12.87
CA THR A 291 -5.13 -15.65 -12.91
C THR A 291 -3.89 -15.35 -13.71
N GLY A 292 -2.83 -16.07 -13.46
CA GLY A 292 -1.59 -15.91 -14.21
C GLY A 292 -0.60 -17.03 -13.97
N VAL A 293 0.39 -17.05 -14.84
CA VAL A 293 1.54 -17.97 -14.78
C VAL A 293 2.81 -17.14 -14.75
N LYS A 294 3.74 -17.51 -13.88
CA LYS A 294 5.00 -16.81 -13.71
C LYS A 294 6.15 -17.81 -13.73
N THR A 295 7.22 -17.47 -14.44
CA THR A 295 8.48 -18.21 -14.44
C THR A 295 9.61 -17.26 -14.07
N GLU A 296 10.42 -17.63 -13.08
CA GLU A 296 11.52 -16.79 -12.61
C GLU A 296 12.63 -17.63 -11.99
N ASN A 297 13.86 -17.09 -11.97
CA ASN A 297 15.00 -17.74 -11.33
C ASN A 297 15.42 -17.03 -10.04
N ASN A 298 14.46 -16.79 -9.14
CA ASN A 298 14.70 -16.09 -7.87
C ASN A 298 14.81 -17.01 -6.65
N ARG A 299 14.85 -18.33 -6.85
CA ARG A 299 15.07 -19.30 -5.77
C ARG A 299 16.54 -19.63 -5.62
N SER A 300 16.91 -20.15 -4.42
CA SER A 300 18.28 -20.60 -4.19
C SER A 300 18.65 -21.73 -5.17
N PRO A 301 19.82 -21.70 -5.83
CA PRO A 301 20.26 -22.80 -6.66
C PRO A 301 20.28 -24.16 -5.95
N SER A 302 20.43 -24.17 -4.62
CA SER A 302 20.44 -25.42 -3.83
C SER A 302 19.11 -26.17 -3.83
N ILE A 303 18.01 -25.55 -4.21
CA ILE A 303 16.67 -26.16 -4.30
C ILE A 303 16.07 -25.99 -5.71
N GLY A 304 16.90 -25.69 -6.70
CA GLY A 304 16.48 -25.35 -8.04
C GLY A 304 16.14 -23.87 -8.17
N SER A 305 16.94 -23.13 -8.92
CA SER A 305 16.82 -21.66 -9.03
C SER A 305 15.59 -21.21 -9.80
N THR A 306 15.14 -22.00 -10.78
CA THR A 306 14.02 -21.66 -11.66
C THR A 306 12.70 -22.16 -11.08
N GLN A 307 11.81 -21.24 -10.79
CA GLN A 307 10.46 -21.53 -10.32
C GLN A 307 9.44 -21.25 -11.42
N VAL A 308 8.47 -22.15 -11.53
CA VAL A 308 7.23 -21.92 -12.27
C VAL A 308 6.11 -21.83 -11.24
N SER A 309 5.27 -20.81 -11.32
CA SER A 309 4.11 -20.67 -10.44
C SER A 309 2.86 -20.31 -11.21
N VAL A 310 1.72 -20.72 -10.67
CA VAL A 310 0.38 -20.36 -11.13
C VAL A 310 -0.37 -19.76 -9.96
N PHE A 311 -1.17 -18.75 -10.23
CA PHE A 311 -2.04 -18.18 -9.22
C PHE A 311 -3.46 -17.96 -9.74
N ALA A 312 -4.39 -17.93 -8.80
CA ALA A 312 -5.76 -17.48 -9.02
C ALA A 312 -6.18 -16.59 -7.84
N ALA A 313 -6.86 -15.50 -8.14
CA ALA A 313 -7.40 -14.59 -7.16
C ALA A 313 -8.83 -14.21 -7.52
N HIS A 314 -9.65 -13.98 -6.51
CA HIS A 314 -10.99 -13.43 -6.68
C HIS A 314 -11.16 -12.26 -5.72
N ASP A 315 -11.30 -11.08 -6.30
CA ASP A 315 -11.56 -9.84 -5.59
C ASP A 315 -13.08 -9.70 -5.42
N ASN A 316 -13.53 -9.54 -4.16
CA ASN A 316 -14.96 -9.48 -3.82
C ASN A 316 -15.70 -10.82 -3.94
N LEU A 317 -15.21 -11.86 -3.27
CA LEU A 317 -15.79 -13.21 -3.29
C LEU A 317 -17.22 -13.26 -2.69
N LEU A 318 -17.41 -12.61 -1.54
CA LEU A 318 -18.67 -12.61 -0.78
C LEU A 318 -19.46 -11.28 -0.87
N GLY A 319 -18.95 -10.33 -1.62
CA GLY A 319 -19.60 -9.03 -1.80
C GLY A 319 -19.18 -7.96 -0.79
N PHE A 320 -18.31 -8.26 0.15
CA PHE A 320 -17.82 -7.32 1.17
C PHE A 320 -16.58 -6.53 0.73
N GLY A 321 -16.09 -6.75 -0.50
CA GLY A 321 -14.78 -6.30 -0.95
C GLY A 321 -13.66 -7.16 -0.39
N ASP A 322 -13.97 -8.41 -0.12
CA ASP A 322 -13.07 -9.44 0.38
C ASP A 322 -12.28 -10.07 -0.78
N ARG A 323 -11.05 -10.47 -0.51
CA ARG A 323 -10.17 -11.08 -1.51
C ARG A 323 -9.68 -12.43 -1.04
N ILE A 324 -9.77 -13.42 -1.93
CA ILE A 324 -9.05 -14.69 -1.80
C ILE A 324 -8.01 -14.79 -2.91
N ARG A 325 -6.81 -15.26 -2.56
CA ARG A 325 -5.74 -15.56 -3.50
C ARG A 325 -5.14 -16.90 -3.13
N GLY A 326 -4.93 -17.74 -4.13
CA GLY A 326 -4.18 -18.97 -4.03
C GLY A 326 -3.04 -18.98 -5.05
N GLU A 327 -1.90 -19.54 -4.65
CA GLU A 327 -0.73 -19.71 -5.51
C GLU A 327 -0.10 -21.07 -5.27
N TYR A 328 0.34 -21.70 -6.36
CA TYR A 328 1.15 -22.90 -6.34
C TYR A 328 2.42 -22.65 -7.16
N GLY A 329 3.57 -22.94 -6.57
CA GLY A 329 4.88 -22.78 -7.22
C GLY A 329 5.73 -24.02 -7.06
N LEU A 330 6.53 -24.33 -8.07
CA LEU A 330 7.44 -25.47 -8.06
C LEU A 330 8.80 -25.11 -8.66
N THR A 331 9.85 -25.76 -8.14
CA THR A 331 11.18 -25.82 -8.73
C THR A 331 11.59 -27.29 -8.82
N GLU A 332 12.85 -27.58 -9.16
CA GLU A 332 13.39 -28.94 -9.11
C GLU A 332 13.33 -29.58 -7.71
N GLY A 333 13.51 -28.78 -6.67
CA GLY A 333 13.53 -29.24 -5.27
C GLY A 333 12.63 -28.43 -4.35
N LEU A 334 11.59 -27.76 -4.86
CA LEU A 334 10.66 -27.00 -4.02
C LEU A 334 9.25 -27.11 -4.55
N ASP A 335 8.32 -27.45 -3.68
CA ASP A 335 6.89 -27.29 -3.85
C ASP A 335 6.37 -26.28 -2.82
N ILE A 336 5.60 -25.28 -3.25
CA ILE A 336 5.05 -24.25 -2.37
C ILE A 336 3.58 -23.98 -2.67
N TYR A 337 2.77 -23.91 -1.62
CA TYR A 337 1.36 -23.50 -1.66
C TYR A 337 1.20 -22.26 -0.78
N ASP A 338 0.51 -21.26 -1.26
CA ASP A 338 0.10 -20.07 -0.50
C ASP A 338 -1.38 -19.82 -0.72
N ILE A 339 -2.12 -19.61 0.37
CA ILE A 339 -3.53 -19.22 0.34
C ILE A 339 -3.71 -18.06 1.30
N ARG A 340 -4.37 -17.00 0.83
CA ARG A 340 -4.65 -15.82 1.62
C ARG A 340 -6.07 -15.34 1.41
N TYR A 341 -6.74 -15.01 2.53
CA TYR A 341 -8.04 -14.39 2.53
C TYR A 341 -7.97 -13.07 3.31
N THR A 342 -8.46 -11.99 2.70
CA THR A 342 -8.49 -10.66 3.29
C THR A 342 -9.90 -10.09 3.20
N ILE A 343 -10.42 -9.54 4.30
CA ILE A 343 -11.75 -8.95 4.37
C ILE A 343 -11.69 -7.57 5.04
N PRO A 344 -12.28 -6.51 4.45
CA PRO A 344 -12.48 -5.25 5.13
C PRO A 344 -13.59 -5.40 6.19
N ILE A 345 -13.33 -4.92 7.40
CA ILE A 345 -14.24 -5.14 8.55
C ILE A 345 -14.91 -3.87 9.06
N ASN A 346 -14.54 -2.71 8.53
CA ASN A 346 -15.17 -1.43 8.93
C ASN A 346 -15.16 -0.40 7.79
N ALA A 347 -15.92 0.68 7.99
CA ALA A 347 -16.07 1.78 7.02
C ALA A 347 -14.77 2.55 6.74
N ARG A 348 -13.79 2.50 7.63
CA ARG A 348 -12.45 3.10 7.45
C ARG A 348 -11.47 2.16 6.74
N LYS A 349 -12.00 1.06 6.14
CA LYS A 349 -11.21 0.05 5.44
C LYS A 349 -10.14 -0.62 6.33
N GLY A 350 -10.46 -0.84 7.62
CA GLY A 350 -9.71 -1.76 8.44
C GLY A 350 -9.85 -3.17 7.88
N THR A 351 -8.76 -3.95 7.76
CA THR A 351 -8.76 -5.27 7.13
C THR A 351 -8.29 -6.35 8.10
N LEU A 352 -8.93 -7.50 8.02
CA LEU A 352 -8.49 -8.74 8.66
C LEU A 352 -7.99 -9.68 7.57
N SER A 353 -6.78 -10.23 7.74
CA SER A 353 -6.19 -11.17 6.79
C SER A 353 -5.83 -12.48 7.48
N LEU A 354 -6.14 -13.58 6.82
CA LEU A 354 -5.75 -14.94 7.19
C LEU A 354 -4.87 -15.48 6.07
N GLY A 355 -3.75 -16.07 6.42
CA GLY A 355 -2.83 -16.68 5.48
C GLY A 355 -2.38 -18.05 5.93
N TYR A 356 -2.20 -18.95 4.97
CA TYR A 356 -1.57 -20.25 5.14
C TYR A 356 -0.60 -20.46 4.00
N SER A 357 0.63 -20.85 4.33
CA SER A 357 1.58 -21.34 3.34
C SER A 357 2.25 -22.62 3.81
N ASN A 358 2.47 -23.52 2.87
CA ASN A 358 3.24 -24.74 3.07
C ASN A 358 4.30 -24.84 1.99
N SER A 359 5.51 -25.19 2.37
CA SER A 359 6.60 -25.44 1.42
C SER A 359 7.36 -26.71 1.80
N GLU A 360 7.56 -27.56 0.83
CA GLU A 360 8.41 -28.74 0.90
C GLU A 360 9.64 -28.50 0.03
N ASN A 361 10.81 -28.62 0.61
CA ASN A 361 12.05 -28.40 -0.12
C ASN A 361 13.02 -29.57 0.04
N ARG A 362 13.77 -29.86 -1.03
CA ARG A 362 14.84 -30.85 -1.06
C ARG A 362 16.08 -30.21 -1.68
N LEU A 363 17.24 -30.48 -1.10
CA LEU A 363 18.50 -30.07 -1.68
C LEU A 363 18.80 -30.89 -2.94
N VAL A 364 18.98 -30.18 -4.07
CA VAL A 364 19.29 -30.77 -5.40
C VAL A 364 20.74 -30.60 -5.77
N SER A 365 21.55 -29.95 -4.94
CA SER A 365 22.98 -29.72 -5.19
C SER A 365 23.75 -31.05 -5.15
N GLU A 366 24.55 -31.34 -6.19
CA GLU A 366 25.31 -32.58 -6.36
C GLU A 366 26.09 -33.00 -5.11
N ASN A 367 26.71 -32.07 -4.43
CA ASN A 367 27.51 -32.33 -3.23
C ASN A 367 26.71 -32.88 -2.03
N PHE A 368 25.39 -32.81 -2.06
CA PHE A 368 24.49 -33.17 -0.96
C PHE A 368 23.38 -34.15 -1.36
N GLN A 369 23.38 -34.63 -2.61
CA GLN A 369 22.33 -35.53 -3.10
C GLN A 369 22.25 -36.82 -2.30
N ASP A 370 23.41 -37.42 -1.95
CA ASP A 370 23.49 -38.66 -1.17
C ASP A 370 22.92 -38.51 0.27
N LEU A 371 22.86 -37.28 0.75
CA LEU A 371 22.32 -37.00 2.09
C LEU A 371 20.80 -36.79 2.08
N ASN A 372 20.20 -36.69 0.93
CA ASN A 372 18.76 -36.45 0.73
C ASN A 372 18.14 -35.51 1.80
N ILE A 373 18.76 -34.31 1.92
CA ILE A 373 18.31 -33.31 2.90
C ILE A 373 17.02 -32.68 2.40
N ARG A 374 15.97 -32.75 3.21
CA ARG A 374 14.68 -32.13 2.94
C ARG A 374 14.19 -31.30 4.11
N GLY A 375 13.30 -30.35 3.85
CA GLY A 375 12.67 -29.52 4.85
C GLY A 375 11.22 -29.25 4.50
N GLU A 376 10.39 -29.24 5.52
CA GLU A 376 8.99 -28.85 5.42
C GLU A 376 8.81 -27.58 6.25
N THR A 377 8.07 -26.60 5.72
CA THR A 377 7.79 -25.35 6.44
C THR A 377 6.32 -24.99 6.28
N GLN A 378 5.63 -24.81 7.39
CA GLN A 378 4.25 -24.40 7.47
C GLN A 378 4.15 -23.06 8.19
N ASN A 379 3.40 -22.12 7.61
CA ASN A 379 3.13 -20.81 8.22
C ASN A 379 1.63 -20.57 8.29
N TYR A 380 1.15 -20.15 9.44
CA TYR A 380 -0.18 -19.64 9.66
C TYR A 380 -0.05 -18.18 10.07
N SER A 381 -0.77 -17.29 9.43
CA SER A 381 -0.75 -15.87 9.73
C SER A 381 -2.15 -15.32 9.94
N LEU A 382 -2.32 -14.51 10.97
CA LEU A 382 -3.50 -13.72 11.23
C LEU A 382 -3.05 -12.28 11.41
N SER A 383 -3.61 -11.34 10.67
CA SER A 383 -3.25 -9.94 10.85
C SER A 383 -4.46 -9.01 10.73
N PHE A 384 -4.42 -7.96 11.53
CA PHE A 384 -5.36 -6.85 11.49
C PHE A 384 -4.62 -5.57 11.17
N ARG A 385 -5.10 -4.82 10.18
CA ARG A 385 -4.55 -3.53 9.77
C ARG A 385 -5.64 -2.48 9.79
N GLN A 386 -5.39 -1.32 10.40
CA GLN A 386 -6.31 -0.21 10.49
C GLN A 386 -5.68 1.07 9.95
N PRO A 387 -6.16 1.61 8.82
CA PRO A 387 -5.85 2.97 8.43
C PRO A 387 -6.38 3.96 9.46
N LEU A 388 -5.49 4.80 9.99
CA LEU A 388 -5.82 5.89 10.91
C LEU A 388 -6.01 7.20 10.15
N LEU A 389 -5.17 7.42 9.13
CA LEU A 389 -5.27 8.51 8.18
C LEU A 389 -5.34 7.92 6.77
N ARG A 390 -6.34 8.34 5.99
CA ARG A 390 -6.51 7.91 4.61
C ARG A 390 -7.00 9.06 3.76
N SER A 391 -6.17 9.51 2.85
CA SER A 391 -6.47 10.46 1.80
C SER A 391 -5.82 10.00 0.49
N PRO A 392 -6.16 10.58 -0.67
CA PRO A 392 -5.49 10.26 -1.93
C PRO A 392 -3.96 10.43 -1.86
N GLU A 393 -3.51 11.48 -1.14
CA GLU A 393 -2.09 11.83 -1.03
C GLU A 393 -1.37 11.09 0.10
N THR A 394 -2.06 10.78 1.19
CA THR A 394 -1.40 10.26 2.39
C THR A 394 -2.21 9.15 3.02
N GLU A 395 -1.54 8.04 3.33
CA GLU A 395 -2.08 6.98 4.15
C GLU A 395 -1.14 6.68 5.31
N PHE A 396 -1.69 6.58 6.52
CA PHE A 396 -1.00 6.06 7.70
C PHE A 396 -1.87 4.98 8.33
N ALA A 397 -1.30 3.79 8.52
CA ALA A 397 -2.00 2.66 9.10
C ALA A 397 -1.14 2.00 10.17
N VAL A 398 -1.81 1.38 11.14
CA VAL A 398 -1.19 0.54 12.16
C VAL A 398 -1.77 -0.85 12.07
N GLY A 399 -1.02 -1.84 12.52
CA GLY A 399 -1.52 -3.20 12.52
C GLY A 399 -0.83 -4.09 13.53
N VAL A 400 -1.50 -5.21 13.80
CA VAL A 400 -1.00 -6.31 14.62
C VAL A 400 -1.14 -7.61 13.85
N GLY A 401 -0.15 -8.48 13.98
CA GLY A 401 -0.13 -9.81 13.39
C GLY A 401 0.27 -10.87 14.41
N LEU A 402 -0.17 -12.08 14.16
CA LEU A 402 0.26 -13.29 14.83
C LEU A 402 0.70 -14.28 13.75
N ASP A 403 1.96 -14.71 13.79
CA ASP A 403 2.50 -15.70 12.89
C ASP A 403 2.90 -16.95 13.69
N LEU A 404 2.44 -18.11 13.25
CA LEU A 404 2.85 -19.41 13.73
C LEU A 404 3.65 -20.10 12.64
N ARG A 405 4.93 -20.33 12.86
CA ARG A 405 5.83 -20.94 11.90
C ARG A 405 6.35 -22.26 12.44
N HIS A 406 6.23 -23.29 11.65
CA HIS A 406 6.73 -24.61 11.95
C HIS A 406 7.63 -25.06 10.82
N ARG A 407 8.83 -25.50 11.16
CA ARG A 407 9.78 -26.10 10.23
C ARG A 407 10.28 -27.43 10.78
N GLN A 408 10.32 -28.44 9.91
CA GLN A 408 10.91 -29.73 10.16
C GLN A 408 12.00 -30.00 9.12
N THR A 409 13.15 -30.52 9.54
CA THR A 409 14.25 -30.86 8.64
C THR A 409 14.61 -32.33 8.81
N PHE A 410 14.90 -33.01 7.70
CA PHE A 410 15.25 -34.42 7.62
C PHE A 410 16.53 -34.62 6.82
N ILE A 411 17.23 -35.71 7.11
CA ILE A 411 18.39 -36.20 6.37
C ILE A 411 18.22 -37.69 6.11
N LEU A 412 18.82 -38.22 5.05
CA LEU A 412 18.74 -39.66 4.68
C LEU A 412 17.28 -40.15 4.68
N ASP A 413 16.43 -39.44 3.94
CA ASP A 413 14.99 -39.60 3.78
C ASP A 413 14.17 -39.15 5.01
N ASP A 414 14.21 -39.85 6.11
CA ASP A 414 13.25 -39.63 7.22
C ASP A 414 13.91 -39.43 8.61
N ILE A 415 15.23 -39.29 8.67
CA ILE A 415 15.90 -39.06 9.94
C ILE A 415 15.78 -37.59 10.33
N PRO A 416 15.04 -37.21 11.37
CA PRO A 416 14.97 -35.83 11.83
C PRO A 416 16.36 -35.35 12.26
N LEU A 417 16.79 -34.20 11.70
CA LEU A 417 18.08 -33.61 12.05
C LEU A 417 17.98 -32.08 12.03
N SER A 418 18.45 -31.46 13.08
CA SER A 418 18.60 -30.01 13.12
C SER A 418 19.99 -29.60 12.65
N PHE A 419 20.01 -28.60 11.78
CA PHE A 419 21.22 -27.82 11.47
C PHE A 419 21.36 -26.60 12.39
N SER A 420 20.43 -26.42 13.34
CA SER A 420 20.43 -25.36 14.36
C SER A 420 20.71 -25.99 15.72
N GLU A 421 21.54 -25.37 16.53
CA GLU A 421 21.93 -25.86 17.86
C GLU A 421 20.74 -25.92 18.85
N ALA A 422 19.64 -25.25 18.57
CA ALA A 422 18.48 -25.16 19.46
C ALA A 422 17.57 -26.39 19.50
N THR A 423 17.65 -27.29 18.51
CA THR A 423 16.72 -28.41 18.39
C THR A 423 17.42 -29.68 17.93
N ALA A 424 17.37 -30.73 18.75
CA ALA A 424 18.01 -32.02 18.42
C ALA A 424 17.19 -32.85 17.41
N ASP A 425 15.87 -32.59 17.29
CA ASP A 425 14.91 -33.39 16.55
C ASP A 425 14.58 -32.80 15.15
N GLY A 426 15.33 -31.81 14.71
CA GLY A 426 15.09 -31.14 13.40
C GLY A 426 13.88 -30.21 13.35
N THR A 427 13.14 -30.06 14.47
CA THR A 427 11.95 -29.21 14.56
C THR A 427 12.32 -27.80 15.02
N SER A 428 11.77 -26.80 14.36
CA SER A 428 11.87 -25.39 14.77
C SER A 428 10.50 -24.75 14.67
N LYS A 429 9.96 -24.28 15.79
CA LYS A 429 8.66 -23.63 15.89
C LYS A 429 8.82 -22.23 16.44
N VAL A 430 8.18 -21.24 15.83
CA VAL A 430 8.22 -19.84 16.26
C VAL A 430 6.81 -19.29 16.31
N THR A 431 6.46 -18.67 17.43
CA THR A 431 5.24 -17.88 17.59
C THR A 431 5.62 -16.42 17.71
N VAL A 432 5.16 -15.60 16.78
CA VAL A 432 5.60 -14.20 16.68
C VAL A 432 4.41 -13.26 16.69
N ILE A 433 4.42 -12.30 17.61
CA ILE A 433 3.53 -11.14 17.58
C ILE A 433 4.26 -10.03 16.81
N ARG A 434 3.59 -9.46 15.80
CA ARG A 434 4.14 -8.36 14.98
C ARG A 434 3.29 -7.13 15.16
N LEU A 435 3.90 -6.01 15.53
CA LEU A 435 3.29 -4.67 15.55
C LEU A 435 3.91 -3.87 14.42
N PHE A 436 3.09 -3.32 13.54
CA PHE A 436 3.61 -2.59 12.39
C PHE A 436 2.88 -1.27 12.13
N GLN A 437 3.60 -0.35 11.52
CA GLN A 437 3.14 0.94 11.07
C GLN A 437 3.53 1.10 9.61
N ASP A 438 2.56 1.47 8.79
CA ASP A 438 2.73 1.75 7.38
C ASP A 438 2.43 3.22 7.12
N TRP A 439 3.30 3.89 6.40
CA TRP A 439 3.10 5.25 5.96
C TRP A 439 3.41 5.39 4.48
N VAL A 440 2.51 6.03 3.75
CA VAL A 440 2.69 6.33 2.32
C VAL A 440 2.28 7.77 2.07
N LYS A 441 3.12 8.52 1.36
CA LYS A 441 2.81 9.85 0.87
C LYS A 441 3.04 9.90 -0.63
N ARG A 442 2.03 10.39 -1.35
CA ARG A 442 2.00 10.47 -2.81
C ARG A 442 1.87 11.92 -3.25
N SER A 443 2.60 12.28 -4.29
CA SER A 443 2.43 13.49 -5.07
C SER A 443 2.54 13.14 -6.56
N PRO A 444 2.24 14.03 -7.50
CA PRO A 444 2.33 13.73 -8.93
C PRO A 444 3.70 13.21 -9.39
N GLU A 445 4.78 13.65 -8.75
CA GLU A 445 6.16 13.31 -9.16
C GLU A 445 6.87 12.38 -8.16
N ARG A 446 6.29 12.18 -6.96
CA ARG A 446 7.00 11.50 -5.87
C ARG A 446 6.10 10.59 -5.07
N VAL A 447 6.64 9.41 -4.73
CA VAL A 447 6.04 8.52 -3.73
C VAL A 447 7.08 8.18 -2.67
N LEU A 448 6.69 8.39 -1.41
CA LEU A 448 7.44 7.95 -0.24
C LEU A 448 6.64 6.86 0.45
N ALA A 449 7.27 5.74 0.76
CA ALA A 449 6.67 4.67 1.54
C ALA A 449 7.62 4.24 2.65
N ALA A 450 7.09 4.05 3.85
CA ALA A 450 7.83 3.55 4.99
C ALA A 450 7.03 2.51 5.74
N ARG A 451 7.71 1.48 6.23
CA ARG A 451 7.19 0.50 7.17
C ARG A 451 8.16 0.36 8.34
N SER A 452 7.61 0.35 9.55
CA SER A 452 8.30 0.00 10.78
C SER A 452 7.56 -1.17 11.41
N GLN A 453 8.27 -2.25 11.73
CA GLN A 453 7.69 -3.45 12.32
C GLN A 453 8.53 -3.91 13.49
N PHE A 454 7.88 -4.10 14.63
CA PHE A 454 8.44 -4.74 15.81
C PHE A 454 7.89 -6.16 15.89
N SER A 455 8.77 -7.14 16.06
CA SER A 455 8.41 -8.55 16.18
C SER A 455 8.87 -9.07 17.53
N LEU A 456 7.99 -9.76 18.22
CA LEU A 456 8.25 -10.37 19.51
C LEU A 456 7.97 -11.87 19.41
N GLY A 457 9.02 -12.68 19.45
CA GLY A 457 8.92 -14.12 19.60
C GLY A 457 8.52 -14.47 21.03
N ILE A 458 7.51 -15.30 21.18
CA ILE A 458 6.94 -15.66 22.48
C ILE A 458 6.88 -17.16 22.69
N ASP A 459 6.94 -17.57 23.96
CA ASP A 459 6.77 -18.96 24.40
C ASP A 459 5.27 -19.31 24.43
N ALA A 460 4.73 -19.66 23.26
CA ALA A 460 3.35 -20.07 23.08
C ALA A 460 3.21 -21.01 21.88
N PHE A 461 2.19 -21.85 21.87
CA PHE A 461 1.88 -22.79 20.77
C PHE A 461 3.06 -23.73 20.45
N ASP A 462 3.70 -24.27 21.47
CA ASP A 462 4.86 -25.17 21.39
C ASP A 462 6.08 -24.51 20.68
N ALA A 463 6.29 -23.20 20.83
CA ALA A 463 7.47 -22.55 20.32
C ALA A 463 8.75 -23.24 20.83
N THR A 464 9.75 -23.34 19.99
CA THR A 464 11.07 -23.89 20.34
C THR A 464 11.73 -22.98 21.36
N ILE A 465 11.80 -23.43 22.61
CA ILE A 465 12.46 -22.72 23.70
C ILE A 465 13.68 -23.52 24.12
N SER A 466 14.80 -22.87 24.26
CA SER A 466 16.08 -23.46 24.65
C SER A 466 16.75 -22.59 25.70
N ASP A 467 17.50 -23.22 26.60
CA ASP A 467 18.37 -22.51 27.55
C ASP A 467 19.63 -21.93 26.85
N SER A 468 19.90 -22.38 25.62
CA SER A 468 20.95 -21.88 24.75
C SER A 468 20.34 -21.07 23.59
N SER A 469 21.04 -20.03 23.17
CA SER A 469 20.68 -19.26 21.97
C SER A 469 21.11 -20.01 20.70
N PRO A 470 20.35 -19.96 19.60
CA PRO A 470 19.12 -19.19 19.37
C PRO A 470 17.86 -19.94 19.82
N ASP A 471 16.82 -19.21 20.23
CA ASP A 471 15.51 -19.79 20.56
C ASP A 471 14.34 -19.02 19.94
N GLY A 472 13.10 -19.44 20.24
CA GLY A 472 11.88 -18.81 19.74
C GLY A 472 11.51 -17.49 20.42
N ARG A 473 12.21 -17.10 21.51
CA ARG A 473 12.03 -15.83 22.19
C ARG A 473 13.05 -14.83 21.65
N PHE A 474 12.58 -13.79 21.04
CA PHE A 474 13.42 -12.76 20.44
C PHE A 474 12.66 -11.46 20.28
N PHE A 475 13.40 -10.40 20.11
CA PHE A 475 12.88 -9.10 19.69
C PHE A 475 13.58 -8.66 18.41
N THR A 476 12.84 -8.29 17.36
CA THR A 476 13.40 -7.69 16.15
C THR A 476 12.68 -6.42 15.77
N TRP A 477 13.42 -5.48 15.21
CA TRP A 477 12.89 -4.34 14.50
C TRP A 477 13.27 -4.43 13.02
N VAL A 478 12.25 -4.30 12.15
CA VAL A 478 12.43 -4.20 10.71
C VAL A 478 11.97 -2.83 10.25
N GLY A 479 12.89 -2.09 9.64
CA GLY A 479 12.65 -0.81 9.01
C GLY A 479 12.76 -0.92 7.49
N GLN A 480 11.79 -0.37 6.78
CA GLN A 480 11.78 -0.36 5.32
C GLN A 480 11.40 1.04 4.85
N PHE A 481 12.15 1.56 3.91
CA PHE A 481 11.88 2.87 3.30
C PHE A 481 12.10 2.80 1.80
N GLN A 482 11.19 3.40 1.07
CA GLN A 482 11.29 3.52 -0.37
C GLN A 482 10.94 4.94 -0.81
N TRP A 483 11.77 5.49 -1.65
CA TRP A 483 11.60 6.77 -2.31
C TRP A 483 11.58 6.57 -3.81
N VAL A 484 10.53 7.05 -4.43
CA VAL A 484 10.37 7.06 -5.87
C VAL A 484 10.21 8.48 -6.32
N GLU A 485 10.97 8.86 -7.31
CA GLU A 485 11.00 10.22 -7.88
C GLU A 485 10.96 10.14 -9.40
N GLN A 486 10.03 10.83 -10.01
CA GLN A 486 9.99 11.04 -11.44
C GLN A 486 10.82 12.28 -11.79
N LEU A 487 12.06 12.07 -12.25
CA LEU A 487 12.98 13.16 -12.61
C LEU A 487 12.62 13.81 -13.93
N SER A 488 11.99 13.06 -14.84
CA SER A 488 11.46 13.53 -16.11
C SER A 488 10.35 12.58 -16.59
N PRO A 489 9.57 12.91 -17.61
CA PRO A 489 8.57 11.99 -18.16
C PRO A 489 9.13 10.62 -18.57
N SER A 490 10.44 10.55 -18.87
CA SER A 490 11.10 9.31 -19.30
C SER A 490 12.05 8.69 -18.27
N ILE A 491 12.26 9.31 -17.11
CA ILE A 491 13.21 8.83 -16.10
C ILE A 491 12.56 8.82 -14.72
N LEU A 492 12.55 7.64 -14.12
CA LEU A 492 12.08 7.40 -12.78
C LEU A 492 13.21 6.82 -11.95
N VAL A 493 13.43 7.32 -10.74
CA VAL A 493 14.42 6.81 -9.80
C VAL A 493 13.74 6.19 -8.60
N ILE A 494 14.21 5.02 -8.20
CA ILE A 494 13.74 4.27 -7.05
C ILE A 494 14.92 4.06 -6.12
N SER A 495 14.82 4.58 -4.92
CA SER A 495 15.77 4.33 -3.83
C SER A 495 15.10 3.54 -2.73
N ARG A 496 15.79 2.55 -2.17
CA ARG A 496 15.27 1.70 -1.09
C ARG A 496 16.29 1.49 0.01
N ILE A 497 15.81 1.40 1.23
CA ILE A 497 16.59 0.99 2.40
C ILE A 497 15.75 -0.04 3.15
N ASN A 498 16.35 -1.18 3.46
CA ASN A 498 15.77 -2.20 4.31
C ASN A 498 16.75 -2.52 5.43
N THR A 499 16.25 -2.65 6.65
CA THR A 499 17.07 -3.00 7.80
C THR A 499 16.34 -3.95 8.71
N GLN A 500 17.08 -4.87 9.32
CA GLN A 500 16.65 -5.69 10.44
C GLN A 500 17.66 -5.56 11.55
N LEU A 501 17.22 -5.23 12.75
CA LEU A 501 18.04 -5.12 13.95
C LEU A 501 17.43 -5.91 15.08
N THR A 502 18.28 -6.64 15.79
CA THR A 502 17.91 -7.47 16.94
C THR A 502 19.07 -7.55 17.93
N PRO A 503 18.81 -7.55 19.24
CA PRO A 503 19.82 -7.91 20.23
C PRO A 503 20.04 -9.42 20.35
N ASP A 504 19.13 -10.24 19.79
CA ASP A 504 19.06 -11.67 20.00
C ASP A 504 19.66 -12.44 18.81
N SER A 505 20.17 -13.64 19.04
CA SER A 505 20.47 -14.60 17.98
C SER A 505 19.20 -15.28 17.54
N LEU A 506 18.91 -15.25 16.26
CA LEU A 506 17.64 -15.68 15.70
C LEU A 506 17.69 -17.11 15.18
N LEU A 507 16.57 -17.83 15.32
CA LEU A 507 16.33 -19.05 14.57
C LEU A 507 16.34 -18.75 13.06
N SER A 508 16.73 -19.71 12.23
CA SER A 508 16.89 -19.54 10.78
C SER A 508 15.63 -19.01 10.07
N LEU A 509 14.46 -19.25 10.66
CA LEU A 509 13.16 -18.77 10.18
C LEU A 509 13.00 -17.24 10.25
N GLU A 510 13.78 -16.56 11.10
CA GLU A 510 13.66 -15.09 11.33
C GLU A 510 14.92 -14.33 10.89
N LYS A 511 15.98 -15.01 10.41
CA LYS A 511 17.20 -14.36 9.93
C LYS A 511 16.98 -13.61 8.61
N PHE A 512 17.71 -12.51 8.45
CA PHE A 512 17.72 -11.75 7.22
C PHE A 512 18.68 -12.37 6.19
N THR A 513 18.29 -12.33 4.90
CA THR A 513 19.12 -12.87 3.83
C THR A 513 19.46 -11.81 2.80
N LEU A 514 20.71 -11.81 2.33
CA LEU A 514 21.22 -10.95 1.28
C LEU A 514 21.73 -11.79 0.09
N GLY A 515 21.67 -11.22 -1.09
CA GLY A 515 21.97 -11.86 -2.37
C GLY A 515 20.72 -12.27 -3.13
N GLY A 516 20.77 -12.17 -4.43
CA GLY A 516 19.67 -12.47 -5.35
C GLY A 516 18.97 -11.22 -5.87
N ARG A 517 17.99 -11.46 -6.73
CA ARG A 517 17.27 -10.43 -7.50
C ARG A 517 16.68 -9.29 -6.67
N ASP A 518 16.21 -9.61 -5.48
CA ASP A 518 15.39 -8.67 -4.69
C ASP A 518 16.17 -7.97 -3.57
N THR A 519 17.44 -8.34 -3.38
CA THR A 519 18.32 -7.69 -2.40
C THR A 519 19.57 -7.11 -3.05
N VAL A 520 20.61 -7.90 -3.30
CA VAL A 520 21.84 -7.48 -3.98
C VAL A 520 22.06 -8.37 -5.18
N ARG A 521 21.76 -7.86 -6.39
CA ARG A 521 21.96 -8.55 -7.66
C ARG A 521 23.45 -8.69 -7.97
N GLY A 522 23.83 -9.77 -8.65
CA GLY A 522 25.20 -10.20 -8.88
C GLY A 522 25.61 -11.39 -8.02
N TYR A 523 24.76 -11.81 -7.07
CA TYR A 523 24.99 -12.93 -6.16
C TYR A 523 23.79 -13.86 -6.16
N ARG A 524 24.02 -15.16 -5.89
CA ARG A 524 22.93 -16.12 -5.74
C ARG A 524 21.98 -15.73 -4.60
N GLN A 525 20.75 -16.19 -4.69
CA GLN A 525 19.75 -16.01 -3.64
C GLN A 525 20.25 -16.59 -2.31
N ASN A 526 20.10 -15.83 -1.22
CA ASN A 526 20.53 -16.19 0.12
C ASN A 526 22.06 -16.40 0.25
N GLN A 527 22.86 -15.59 -0.43
CA GLN A 527 24.33 -15.66 -0.37
C GLN A 527 24.87 -15.41 1.04
N ILE A 528 24.29 -14.47 1.74
CA ILE A 528 24.62 -14.11 3.12
C ILE A 528 23.37 -14.18 3.99
N ILE A 529 23.52 -14.68 5.22
CA ILE A 529 22.44 -14.80 6.20
C ILE A 529 22.95 -14.25 7.52
N GLY A 530 22.15 -13.40 8.17
CA GLY A 530 22.50 -12.82 9.46
C GLY A 530 21.28 -12.50 10.33
N ASP A 531 21.53 -12.35 11.63
CA ASP A 531 20.51 -11.87 12.57
C ASP A 531 20.15 -10.42 12.27
N ASN A 532 21.15 -9.62 11.95
CA ASN A 532 21.07 -8.21 11.64
C ASN A 532 21.47 -7.96 10.19
N ALA A 533 20.84 -6.97 9.55
CA ALA A 533 21.20 -6.55 8.21
C ALA A 533 20.80 -5.11 7.92
N ILE A 534 21.55 -4.48 7.02
CA ILE A 534 21.22 -3.21 6.39
C ILE A 534 21.44 -3.37 4.89
N LEU A 535 20.45 -3.03 4.10
CA LEU A 535 20.44 -3.08 2.64
C LEU A 535 20.04 -1.72 2.08
N GLY A 536 20.81 -1.19 1.15
CA GLY A 536 20.49 0.00 0.37
C GLY A 536 20.56 -0.28 -1.14
N GLY A 537 19.73 0.40 -1.91
CA GLY A 537 19.77 0.26 -3.37
C GLY A 537 19.13 1.44 -4.09
N VAL A 538 19.64 1.71 -5.29
CA VAL A 538 19.10 2.72 -6.21
C VAL A 538 18.95 2.08 -7.59
N GLU A 539 17.79 2.24 -8.20
CA GLU A 539 17.47 1.80 -9.56
C GLU A 539 16.88 2.99 -10.33
N ALA A 540 17.43 3.32 -11.49
CA ALA A 540 16.77 4.23 -12.41
C ALA A 540 15.98 3.41 -13.45
N ARG A 541 14.81 3.88 -13.83
CA ARG A 541 14.01 3.34 -14.94
C ARG A 541 13.95 4.36 -16.05
N ILE A 542 14.54 4.01 -17.17
CA ILE A 542 14.64 4.87 -18.36
C ILE A 542 13.70 4.29 -19.41
N MET A 543 12.61 5.01 -19.70
CA MET A 543 11.65 4.63 -20.72
C MET A 543 12.29 4.77 -22.10
N LEU A 544 12.42 3.64 -22.83
CA LEU A 544 13.02 3.61 -24.17
C LEU A 544 11.98 3.83 -25.27
N THR A 545 10.70 3.65 -24.93
CA THR A 545 9.58 3.85 -25.85
C THR A 545 8.61 4.87 -25.27
N SER A 546 7.90 5.60 -26.12
CA SER A 546 6.94 6.62 -25.71
C SER A 546 5.74 6.05 -24.93
N ASP A 547 5.41 4.78 -25.13
CA ASP A 547 4.37 4.05 -24.40
C ASP A 547 4.87 3.40 -23.10
N SER A 548 6.12 3.69 -22.71
CA SER A 548 6.78 3.17 -21.49
C SER A 548 6.85 1.63 -21.38
N ARG A 549 6.57 0.90 -22.46
CA ARG A 549 6.55 -0.57 -22.45
C ARG A 549 7.92 -1.20 -22.40
N LEU A 550 8.95 -0.49 -22.88
CA LEU A 550 10.33 -0.95 -22.83
C LEU A 550 11.14 0.02 -21.96
N GLN A 551 11.78 -0.51 -20.93
CA GLN A 551 12.53 0.26 -19.96
C GLN A 551 13.92 -0.35 -19.75
N LEU A 552 14.93 0.49 -19.68
CA LEU A 552 16.28 0.16 -19.24
C LEU A 552 16.42 0.49 -17.76
N THR A 553 17.00 -0.41 -16.97
CA THR A 553 17.05 -0.25 -15.50
C THR A 553 18.45 -0.44 -14.94
N PRO A 554 19.36 0.57 -15.07
CA PRO A 554 20.62 0.56 -14.34
C PRO A 554 20.37 0.61 -12.83
N PHE A 555 21.20 -0.11 -12.06
CA PHE A 555 21.06 -0.21 -10.62
C PHE A 555 22.41 -0.33 -9.90
N PHE A 556 22.40 0.07 -8.63
CA PHE A 556 23.45 -0.18 -7.65
C PHE A 556 22.80 -0.63 -6.34
N GLU A 557 23.33 -1.67 -5.72
CA GLU A 557 22.83 -2.25 -4.48
C GLU A 557 24.00 -2.64 -3.57
N ILE A 558 23.83 -2.43 -2.27
CA ILE A 558 24.82 -2.78 -1.24
C ILE A 558 24.10 -3.27 0.00
N GLY A 559 24.60 -4.34 0.61
CA GLY A 559 24.05 -4.86 1.86
C GLY A 559 25.13 -5.46 2.74
N THR A 560 24.93 -5.31 4.05
CA THR A 560 25.77 -5.94 5.07
C THR A 560 24.90 -6.71 6.05
N ALA A 561 25.37 -7.87 6.52
CA ALA A 561 24.70 -8.66 7.54
C ALA A 561 25.71 -9.19 8.55
N TRP A 562 25.25 -9.35 9.80
CA TRP A 562 26.07 -9.89 10.89
C TRP A 562 25.21 -10.71 11.87
N ASN A 563 25.86 -11.60 12.60
CA ASN A 563 25.25 -12.38 13.67
C ASN A 563 25.62 -11.79 15.02
N ASN A 564 24.71 -11.88 15.99
CA ASN A 564 24.99 -11.47 17.38
C ASN A 564 25.90 -12.50 18.06
N ASP A 565 25.77 -13.78 17.66
CA ASP A 565 26.58 -14.87 18.19
C ASP A 565 26.94 -15.86 17.07
N GLY A 566 27.94 -16.71 17.30
CA GLY A 566 28.37 -17.73 16.35
C GLY A 566 29.18 -17.23 15.17
N ILE A 567 29.09 -17.95 14.05
CA ILE A 567 29.92 -17.70 12.85
C ILE A 567 29.41 -16.46 12.10
N GLN A 568 30.31 -15.48 11.92
CA GLN A 568 30.00 -14.30 11.11
C GLN A 568 29.99 -14.65 9.62
N PRO A 569 29.11 -13.98 8.82
CA PRO A 569 29.17 -14.09 7.38
C PRO A 569 30.52 -13.62 6.82
N ASN A 570 31.05 -14.32 5.83
CA ASN A 570 32.29 -13.93 5.15
C ASN A 570 32.09 -14.03 3.62
N PRO A 571 32.10 -12.91 2.88
CA PRO A 571 32.15 -11.54 3.39
C PRO A 571 30.86 -11.15 4.13
N ALA A 572 30.95 -10.22 5.09
CA ALA A 572 29.79 -9.66 5.78
C ALA A 572 29.02 -8.67 4.90
N THR A 573 29.69 -8.06 3.95
CA THR A 573 29.15 -7.06 3.02
C THR A 573 29.22 -7.57 1.59
N ILE A 574 28.15 -7.37 0.82
CA ILE A 574 28.12 -7.59 -0.63
C ILE A 574 27.58 -6.34 -1.32
N ALA A 575 28.09 -6.06 -2.51
CA ALA A 575 27.64 -4.95 -3.33
C ALA A 575 27.61 -5.36 -4.79
N GLY A 576 26.63 -4.89 -5.54
CA GLY A 576 26.44 -5.19 -6.93
C GLY A 576 26.01 -3.98 -7.74
N VAL A 577 26.44 -3.92 -8.98
CA VAL A 577 26.03 -2.95 -9.99
C VAL A 577 25.54 -3.70 -11.21
N GLY A 578 24.62 -3.13 -11.97
CA GLY A 578 24.17 -3.83 -13.15
C GLY A 578 23.14 -3.06 -13.97
N LEU A 579 22.61 -3.80 -14.94
CA LEU A 579 21.67 -3.28 -15.91
C LEU A 579 20.51 -4.27 -16.08
N GLY A 580 19.30 -3.78 -16.07
CA GLY A 580 18.11 -4.58 -16.34
C GLY A 580 17.35 -4.07 -17.56
N LEU A 581 16.51 -4.94 -18.10
CA LEU A 581 15.54 -4.65 -19.14
C LEU A 581 14.16 -5.08 -18.64
N ARG A 582 13.18 -4.18 -18.75
CA ARG A 582 11.77 -4.49 -18.50
C ARG A 582 11.00 -4.28 -19.79
N TRP A 583 10.24 -5.26 -20.19
CA TRP A 583 9.48 -5.21 -21.43
C TRP A 583 8.07 -5.75 -21.23
N GLN A 584 7.07 -4.91 -21.47
CA GLN A 584 5.68 -5.30 -21.54
C GLN A 584 5.32 -5.66 -22.99
N ILE A 585 5.11 -6.93 -23.27
CA ILE A 585 4.85 -7.47 -24.60
C ILE A 585 3.33 -7.67 -24.75
N GLY A 586 2.68 -6.77 -25.51
CA GLY A 586 1.22 -6.83 -25.66
C GLY A 586 0.45 -6.61 -24.36
N SER A 587 -0.73 -7.20 -24.25
CA SER A 587 -1.59 -7.15 -23.06
C SER A 587 -1.36 -8.42 -22.23
N GLY A 588 -0.63 -8.35 -21.16
CA GLY A 588 -0.52 -9.45 -20.20
C GLY A 588 0.83 -10.16 -20.12
N PHE A 589 1.75 -10.01 -21.07
CA PHE A 589 3.12 -10.53 -20.96
C PHE A 589 4.08 -9.47 -20.44
N ASN A 590 4.83 -9.80 -19.37
CA ASN A 590 5.90 -8.98 -18.84
C ASN A 590 7.17 -9.78 -18.74
N LEU A 591 8.23 -9.25 -19.34
CA LEU A 591 9.58 -9.78 -19.25
C LEU A 591 10.45 -8.84 -18.45
N ARG A 592 11.21 -9.37 -17.51
CA ARG A 592 12.30 -8.71 -16.82
C ARG A 592 13.55 -9.54 -16.95
N LEU A 593 14.65 -8.91 -17.38
CA LEU A 593 15.97 -9.47 -17.40
C LEU A 593 16.89 -8.52 -16.64
N ASP A 594 17.68 -9.03 -15.70
CA ASP A 594 18.68 -8.25 -14.98
C ASP A 594 20.04 -8.95 -15.11
N TYR A 595 21.10 -8.17 -15.34
CA TYR A 595 22.48 -8.60 -15.25
C TYR A 595 23.18 -7.82 -14.16
N GLY A 596 23.64 -8.52 -13.12
CA GLY A 596 24.32 -7.95 -11.97
C GLY A 596 25.78 -8.40 -11.93
N ILE A 597 26.66 -7.45 -11.69
CA ILE A 597 28.10 -7.66 -11.54
C ILE A 597 28.41 -7.55 -10.04
N PRO A 598 28.94 -8.62 -9.41
CA PRO A 598 29.37 -8.56 -8.02
C PRO A 598 30.62 -7.69 -7.90
N LEU A 599 30.61 -6.76 -6.96
CA LEU A 599 31.77 -5.88 -6.68
C LEU A 599 32.67 -6.43 -5.58
N ILE A 600 32.17 -7.37 -4.80
CA ILE A 600 32.89 -8.04 -3.71
C ILE A 600 32.86 -9.55 -3.99
N GLY A 601 34.03 -10.19 -4.05
CA GLY A 601 34.17 -11.61 -4.31
C GLY A 601 33.59 -12.47 -3.18
N VAL A 602 33.10 -13.66 -3.54
CA VAL A 602 32.59 -14.68 -2.60
C VAL A 602 33.28 -16.02 -2.90
N ASP A 603 33.60 -16.79 -1.86
CA ASP A 603 34.40 -18.01 -1.98
C ASP A 603 33.66 -19.22 -2.60
N ASN A 604 32.32 -19.18 -2.62
CA ASN A 604 31.48 -20.31 -3.07
C ASN A 604 30.67 -19.92 -4.31
N GLN A 605 31.35 -19.55 -5.37
CA GLN A 605 30.71 -19.27 -6.65
C GLN A 605 30.40 -20.60 -7.36
N GLY A 606 29.14 -20.83 -7.71
CA GLY A 606 28.70 -21.97 -8.54
C GLY A 606 28.62 -21.58 -10.02
N ASP A 607 27.86 -22.34 -10.78
CA ASP A 607 27.71 -22.21 -12.24
C ASP A 607 26.27 -21.90 -12.69
N SER A 608 25.37 -21.62 -11.72
CA SER A 608 23.99 -21.27 -12.05
C SER A 608 23.90 -19.90 -12.74
N LEU A 609 22.76 -19.61 -13.39
CA LEU A 609 22.51 -18.29 -13.97
C LEU A 609 22.69 -17.16 -12.96
N GLN A 610 22.29 -17.39 -11.69
CA GLN A 610 22.44 -16.39 -10.63
C GLN A 610 23.91 -16.18 -10.25
N ASP A 611 24.73 -17.24 -10.27
CA ASP A 611 26.17 -17.14 -10.02
C ASP A 611 26.87 -16.34 -11.12
N ASN A 612 26.31 -16.36 -12.34
CA ASN A 612 26.72 -15.54 -13.47
C ASN A 612 26.03 -14.17 -13.50
N GLY A 613 25.30 -13.79 -12.44
CA GLY A 613 24.65 -12.50 -12.30
C GLY A 613 23.38 -12.33 -13.14
N ILE A 614 22.84 -13.38 -13.74
CA ILE A 614 21.68 -13.31 -14.64
C ILE A 614 20.41 -13.68 -13.89
N TYR A 615 19.43 -12.78 -13.95
CA TYR A 615 18.10 -13.00 -13.38
C TYR A 615 17.04 -12.72 -14.43
N PHE A 616 15.98 -13.52 -14.41
CA PHE A 616 14.85 -13.31 -15.29
C PHE A 616 13.52 -13.52 -14.56
N THR A 617 12.50 -12.85 -15.06
CA THR A 617 11.10 -13.10 -14.73
C THR A 617 10.29 -12.96 -16.00
N LEU A 618 9.48 -13.97 -16.28
CA LEU A 618 8.44 -13.95 -17.29
C LEU A 618 7.11 -14.12 -16.60
N ASP A 619 6.21 -13.18 -16.76
CA ASP A 619 4.90 -13.16 -16.15
C ASP A 619 3.84 -13.03 -17.24
N TYR A 620 2.81 -13.87 -17.17
CA TYR A 620 1.67 -13.82 -18.07
C TYR A 620 0.37 -13.79 -17.30
N GLN A 621 -0.41 -12.73 -17.49
CA GLN A 621 -1.74 -12.55 -16.90
C GLN A 621 -2.72 -12.23 -18.03
N PRO A 622 -3.58 -13.19 -18.42
CA PRO A 622 -4.52 -13.00 -19.52
C PRO A 622 -5.70 -12.08 -19.17
N PHE A 623 -6.03 -11.91 -17.86
CA PHE A 623 -7.21 -11.16 -17.38
C PHE A 623 -6.86 -10.25 -16.21
#